data_9297e16874af559fa260458e383b6fac
#
_entry.id   9297e16874af559fa260458e383b6fac
#
_cell.length_a   1.000
_cell.length_b   1.000
_cell.length_c   1.000
_cell.angle_alpha   90.00
_cell.angle_beta   90.00
_cell.angle_gamma   90.00
#
_symmetry.space_group_name_H-M   'P 1'
#
loop_
_entity.id
_entity.type
_entity.pdbx_description
1 polymer ?
#
loop_
_entity_poly.entity_id
_entity_poly.type
_entity_poly.pdbx_seq_one_letter_code
_entity_poly.pdbx_strand_id
1 'polypeptide(L)'
;MQRRLASNGIRPINNIVDITNYVMEEYGQPMHAYDYDTLAGHKIVVRRAENGEKFTTLDGQERTMDDSVLMICDGEKAVGIAGIMGGENSMITDNVKTMMFEAACFDGTNIRLSAKKIGLRTDASGKFEKGLDPNNAQAAINRACQLIEELGAGEVVGGMADVYSKRKEPVRVKFEPERINALLGTNLSSEQMLDYLANVELAYDEESNEIIAPTFRHDIFRTADIAEEVARFYGYDNIPTTLPKGEATTGKLQFHHRVENVAKDIAEFCGFSQGMNYSFESPKVFDKLLIPEDSVLRQAIRISNPLGDDFSIMRTTSLNGMLSSLGYNYSHRNKDVRLYELANIYLPKALPLTELPDERMQFTLGMYGSGDFFVMKGVVEEFLEKAGMHKICLLYTSDAADDK
;
A
#
# COMPACT_ATOMS: atom_id res chain seq x y z
N MET A 1 -13.08 -32.44 1.76
CA MET A 1 -12.15 -31.44 1.21
C MET A 1 -12.87 -30.37 0.38
N GLN A 2 -13.53 -30.66 -0.76
CA GLN A 2 -14.14 -29.68 -1.66
C GLN A 2 -15.09 -28.68 -1.00
N ARG A 3 -15.97 -29.14 -0.08
CA ARG A 3 -16.86 -28.22 0.66
C ARG A 3 -16.11 -27.21 1.53
N ARG A 4 -14.99 -27.61 2.14
CA ARG A 4 -14.16 -26.71 2.96
C ARG A 4 -13.44 -25.68 2.10
N LEU A 5 -12.89 -26.10 0.94
CA LEU A 5 -12.28 -25.18 -0.02
C LEU A 5 -13.30 -24.15 -0.53
N ALA A 6 -14.48 -24.62 -0.94
CA ALA A 6 -15.56 -23.71 -1.39
C ALA A 6 -15.99 -22.73 -0.32
N SER A 7 -16.03 -23.13 0.97
CA SER A 7 -16.34 -22.24 2.09
C SER A 7 -15.27 -21.15 2.31
N ASN A 8 -14.03 -21.40 1.89
CA ASN A 8 -12.93 -20.42 1.89
C ASN A 8 -12.82 -19.63 0.57
N GLY A 9 -13.79 -19.78 -0.35
CA GLY A 9 -13.78 -19.07 -1.62
C GLY A 9 -12.89 -19.71 -2.69
N ILE A 10 -12.32 -20.90 -2.44
CA ILE A 10 -11.45 -21.61 -3.38
C ILE A 10 -12.30 -22.59 -4.20
N ARG A 11 -12.25 -22.44 -5.52
CA ARG A 11 -12.96 -23.33 -6.44
C ARG A 11 -12.23 -24.69 -6.54
N PRO A 12 -12.88 -25.82 -6.22
CA PRO A 12 -12.31 -27.13 -6.44
C PRO A 12 -12.04 -27.40 -7.94
N ILE A 13 -10.94 -28.08 -8.25
CA ILE A 13 -10.49 -28.37 -9.62
C ILE A 13 -10.37 -29.89 -9.82
N ASN A 14 -9.38 -30.49 -9.16
CA ASN A 14 -9.17 -31.94 -9.12
C ASN A 14 -8.56 -32.31 -7.78
N ASN A 15 -8.45 -33.63 -7.49
CA ASN A 15 -7.97 -34.09 -6.18
C ASN A 15 -6.57 -33.59 -5.82
N ILE A 16 -5.64 -33.52 -6.77
CA ILE A 16 -4.25 -33.13 -6.52
C ILE A 16 -4.17 -31.62 -6.23
N VAL A 17 -4.76 -30.79 -7.11
CA VAL A 17 -4.80 -29.35 -6.93
C VAL A 17 -5.61 -28.96 -5.69
N ASP A 18 -6.68 -29.69 -5.40
CA ASP A 18 -7.48 -29.47 -4.19
C ASP A 18 -6.67 -29.80 -2.92
N ILE A 19 -5.81 -30.81 -2.95
CA ILE A 19 -4.89 -31.13 -1.84
C ILE A 19 -3.89 -29.98 -1.63
N THR A 20 -3.25 -29.49 -2.68
CA THR A 20 -2.30 -28.36 -2.55
C THR A 20 -2.98 -27.10 -2.01
N ASN A 21 -4.17 -26.79 -2.49
CA ASN A 21 -4.97 -25.66 -1.98
C ASN A 21 -5.43 -25.87 -0.54
N TYR A 22 -5.81 -27.09 -0.18
CA TYR A 22 -6.21 -27.43 1.18
C TYR A 22 -5.05 -27.27 2.18
N VAL A 23 -3.86 -27.76 1.82
CA VAL A 23 -2.67 -27.61 2.65
C VAL A 23 -2.24 -26.14 2.73
N MET A 24 -2.38 -25.39 1.65
CA MET A 24 -2.14 -23.93 1.67
C MET A 24 -3.03 -23.22 2.69
N GLU A 25 -4.30 -23.60 2.82
CA GLU A 25 -5.20 -23.00 3.82
C GLU A 25 -4.98 -23.55 5.24
N GLU A 26 -4.62 -24.83 5.38
CA GLU A 26 -4.41 -25.46 6.69
C GLU A 26 -3.06 -25.05 7.30
N TYR A 27 -1.99 -24.94 6.50
CA TYR A 27 -0.61 -24.68 6.95
C TYR A 27 -0.10 -23.27 6.57
N GLY A 28 -0.84 -22.52 5.78
CA GLY A 28 -0.36 -21.25 5.25
C GLY A 28 0.75 -21.37 4.19
N GLN A 29 1.07 -22.60 3.74
CA GLN A 29 2.15 -22.92 2.83
C GLN A 29 1.61 -23.20 1.42
N PRO A 30 1.78 -22.25 0.46
CA PRO A 30 1.47 -22.55 -0.93
C PRO A 30 2.35 -23.66 -1.46
N MET A 31 1.74 -24.57 -2.21
CA MET A 31 2.38 -25.72 -2.81
C MET A 31 2.08 -25.78 -4.30
N HIS A 32 2.96 -26.41 -5.06
CA HIS A 32 2.72 -26.72 -6.46
C HIS A 32 2.89 -28.23 -6.72
N ALA A 33 2.17 -28.73 -7.70
CA ALA A 33 2.29 -30.11 -8.15
C ALA A 33 2.66 -30.12 -9.63
N TYR A 34 3.71 -30.84 -9.97
CA TYR A 34 4.19 -31.05 -11.33
C TYR A 34 3.89 -32.47 -11.81
N ASP A 35 3.55 -32.60 -13.08
CA ASP A 35 3.65 -33.89 -13.76
C ASP A 35 5.13 -34.25 -13.93
N TYR A 36 5.62 -35.23 -13.14
CA TYR A 36 7.03 -35.59 -13.10
C TYR A 36 7.57 -36.10 -14.43
N ASP A 37 6.70 -36.74 -15.22
CA ASP A 37 7.07 -37.30 -16.52
C ASP A 37 7.30 -36.22 -17.59
N THR A 38 6.78 -35.00 -17.36
CA THR A 38 6.97 -33.86 -18.25
C THR A 38 8.20 -33.00 -17.93
N LEU A 39 8.85 -33.25 -16.80
CA LEU A 39 10.04 -32.52 -16.36
C LEU A 39 11.31 -33.04 -17.05
N ALA A 40 11.92 -32.26 -17.90
CA ALA A 40 13.15 -32.59 -18.57
C ALA A 40 14.28 -32.84 -17.57
N GLY A 41 14.89 -34.04 -17.68
CA GLY A 41 15.97 -34.49 -16.80
C GLY A 41 15.54 -34.76 -15.36
N HIS A 42 14.23 -34.85 -15.08
CA HIS A 42 13.64 -35.16 -13.75
C HIS A 42 14.28 -34.32 -12.63
N LYS A 43 14.44 -33.02 -12.86
CA LYS A 43 15.05 -32.10 -11.91
C LYS A 43 14.36 -30.75 -11.91
N ILE A 44 14.49 -30.03 -10.81
CA ILE A 44 14.09 -28.63 -10.69
C ILE A 44 15.34 -27.76 -10.56
N VAL A 45 15.37 -26.69 -11.34
CA VAL A 45 16.42 -25.67 -11.34
C VAL A 45 15.78 -24.33 -11.06
N VAL A 46 16.18 -23.68 -9.98
CA VAL A 46 15.72 -22.33 -9.65
C VAL A 46 16.74 -21.31 -10.16
N ARG A 47 16.31 -20.44 -11.06
CA ARG A 47 17.17 -19.39 -11.65
C ARG A 47 16.42 -18.10 -11.83
N ARG A 48 17.13 -17.01 -12.08
CA ARG A 48 16.51 -15.78 -12.56
C ARG A 48 16.14 -15.93 -14.03
N ALA A 49 15.06 -15.23 -14.45
CA ALA A 49 14.71 -15.14 -15.85
C ALA A 49 15.76 -14.39 -16.65
N GLU A 50 15.79 -14.61 -17.95
CA GLU A 50 16.53 -13.77 -18.88
C GLU A 50 15.69 -12.54 -19.27
N ASN A 51 16.37 -11.43 -19.62
CA ASN A 51 15.67 -10.24 -20.06
C ASN A 51 14.92 -10.50 -21.37
N GLY A 52 13.60 -10.32 -21.34
CA GLY A 52 12.73 -10.59 -22.50
C GLY A 52 12.25 -12.05 -22.59
N GLU A 53 12.58 -12.90 -21.61
CA GLU A 53 12.11 -14.28 -21.57
C GLU A 53 10.58 -14.33 -21.54
N LYS A 54 9.99 -15.08 -22.46
CA LYS A 54 8.55 -15.26 -22.57
C LYS A 54 8.12 -16.56 -21.89
N PHE A 55 7.03 -16.48 -21.15
CA PHE A 55 6.49 -17.63 -20.43
C PHE A 55 4.97 -17.59 -20.39
N THR A 56 4.33 -18.72 -20.70
CA THR A 56 2.88 -18.87 -20.63
C THR A 56 2.48 -19.48 -19.30
N THR A 57 1.72 -18.73 -18.52
CA THR A 57 1.21 -19.13 -17.21
C THR A 57 -0.05 -19.99 -17.32
N LEU A 58 -0.47 -20.66 -16.22
CA LEU A 58 -1.65 -21.53 -16.14
C LEU A 58 -2.97 -20.87 -16.57
N ASP A 59 -3.03 -19.54 -16.58
CA ASP A 59 -4.18 -18.77 -17.09
C ASP A 59 -4.17 -18.58 -18.62
N GLY A 60 -3.21 -19.22 -19.33
CA GLY A 60 -3.07 -19.16 -20.78
C GLY A 60 -2.50 -17.83 -21.31
N GLN A 61 -1.98 -16.94 -20.44
CA GLN A 61 -1.43 -15.66 -20.86
C GLN A 61 0.09 -15.72 -21.02
N GLU A 62 0.58 -15.24 -22.16
CA GLU A 62 2.03 -15.05 -22.36
C GLU A 62 2.47 -13.77 -21.64
N ARG A 63 3.53 -13.89 -20.84
CA ARG A 63 4.11 -12.80 -20.07
C ARG A 63 5.61 -12.67 -20.39
N THR A 64 6.11 -11.45 -20.37
CA THR A 64 7.52 -11.15 -20.60
C THR A 64 8.20 -10.89 -19.27
N MET A 65 9.27 -11.64 -19.01
CA MET A 65 10.07 -11.56 -17.79
C MET A 65 11.33 -10.73 -18.00
N ASP A 66 11.93 -10.35 -16.90
CA ASP A 66 13.30 -9.83 -16.86
C ASP A 66 14.10 -10.50 -15.72
N ASP A 67 15.36 -10.15 -15.60
CA ASP A 67 16.33 -10.74 -14.68
C ASP A 67 16.01 -10.52 -13.18
N SER A 68 15.00 -9.71 -12.85
CA SER A 68 14.52 -9.57 -11.47
C SER A 68 13.57 -10.68 -11.05
N VAL A 69 12.93 -11.38 -11.99
CA VAL A 69 11.94 -12.42 -11.76
C VAL A 69 12.62 -13.77 -11.51
N LEU A 70 12.19 -14.48 -10.49
CA LEU A 70 12.66 -15.83 -10.17
C LEU A 70 11.79 -16.86 -10.89
N MET A 71 12.44 -17.83 -11.57
CA MET A 71 11.79 -18.87 -12.34
C MET A 71 12.07 -20.24 -11.74
N ILE A 72 11.07 -21.08 -11.77
CA ILE A 72 11.22 -22.54 -11.57
C ILE A 72 11.36 -23.15 -12.95
N CYS A 73 12.43 -23.91 -13.15
CA CYS A 73 12.77 -24.54 -14.43
C CYS A 73 12.98 -26.03 -14.23
N ASP A 74 12.82 -26.79 -15.29
CA ASP A 74 13.32 -28.17 -15.37
C ASP A 74 14.76 -28.20 -15.96
N GLY A 75 15.15 -29.29 -16.60
CA GLY A 75 16.47 -29.42 -17.24
C GLY A 75 16.66 -28.56 -18.47
N GLU A 76 15.60 -28.07 -19.11
CA GLU A 76 15.63 -27.44 -20.42
C GLU A 76 14.88 -26.12 -20.48
N LYS A 77 13.74 -25.99 -19.76
CA LYS A 77 12.80 -24.87 -19.90
C LYS A 77 12.25 -24.41 -18.56
N ALA A 78 11.64 -23.22 -18.56
CA ALA A 78 10.86 -22.73 -17.44
C ALA A 78 9.53 -23.51 -17.31
N VAL A 79 9.15 -23.84 -16.07
CA VAL A 79 7.92 -24.57 -15.72
C VAL A 79 7.03 -23.79 -14.73
N GLY A 80 7.52 -22.69 -14.17
CA GLY A 80 6.76 -21.83 -13.30
C GLY A 80 7.45 -20.50 -12.98
N ILE A 81 6.66 -19.52 -12.57
CA ILE A 81 7.15 -18.28 -11.95
C ILE A 81 7.12 -18.49 -10.44
N ALA A 82 8.29 -18.49 -9.81
CA ALA A 82 8.46 -18.81 -8.41
C ALA A 82 7.50 -18.04 -7.49
N GLY A 83 6.70 -18.76 -6.73
CA GLY A 83 5.76 -18.21 -5.76
C GLY A 83 4.59 -17.39 -6.33
N ILE A 84 4.44 -17.36 -7.65
CA ILE A 84 3.37 -16.59 -8.31
C ILE A 84 2.41 -17.52 -9.04
N MET A 85 2.86 -18.22 -10.09
CA MET A 85 2.00 -19.12 -10.86
C MET A 85 2.82 -20.14 -11.65
N GLY A 86 2.33 -21.39 -11.70
CA GLY A 86 2.89 -22.45 -12.54
C GLY A 86 2.70 -22.19 -14.04
N GLY A 87 3.38 -22.98 -14.84
CA GLY A 87 3.31 -22.95 -16.29
C GLY A 87 2.23 -23.88 -16.85
N GLU A 88 1.63 -23.49 -17.95
CA GLU A 88 0.72 -24.35 -18.72
C GLU A 88 1.38 -25.66 -19.14
N ASN A 89 2.70 -25.62 -19.38
CA ASN A 89 3.50 -26.74 -19.87
C ASN A 89 3.87 -27.81 -18.82
N SER A 90 3.46 -27.64 -17.58
CA SER A 90 3.75 -28.57 -16.46
C SER A 90 2.54 -28.83 -15.57
N MET A 91 1.36 -28.45 -16.03
CA MET A 91 0.13 -28.62 -15.24
C MET A 91 -0.26 -30.10 -15.06
N ILE A 92 -0.93 -30.36 -13.96
CA ILE A 92 -1.53 -31.67 -13.68
C ILE A 92 -2.74 -31.89 -14.60
N THR A 93 -2.71 -32.97 -15.36
CA THR A 93 -3.78 -33.43 -16.26
C THR A 93 -4.34 -34.76 -15.80
N ASP A 94 -5.44 -35.22 -16.42
CA ASP A 94 -6.05 -36.52 -16.13
C ASP A 94 -5.15 -37.73 -16.48
N ASN A 95 -4.06 -37.52 -17.23
CA ASN A 95 -3.13 -38.55 -17.67
C ASN A 95 -1.91 -38.68 -16.78
N VAL A 96 -1.77 -37.90 -15.73
CA VAL A 96 -0.62 -37.94 -14.80
C VAL A 96 -0.52 -39.29 -14.11
N LYS A 97 0.66 -39.89 -14.16
CA LYS A 97 0.98 -41.17 -13.49
C LYS A 97 1.88 -40.95 -12.29
N THR A 98 2.86 -40.09 -12.45
CA THR A 98 3.82 -39.74 -11.40
C THR A 98 3.81 -38.24 -11.24
N MET A 99 3.65 -37.77 -10.02
CA MET A 99 3.69 -36.35 -9.72
C MET A 99 4.73 -36.00 -8.66
N MET A 100 5.16 -34.74 -8.65
CA MET A 100 6.08 -34.23 -7.65
C MET A 100 5.46 -32.99 -6.98
N PHE A 101 5.45 -32.99 -5.66
CA PHE A 101 5.09 -31.77 -4.90
C PHE A 101 6.29 -30.85 -4.71
N GLU A 102 6.05 -29.57 -4.83
CA GLU A 102 6.94 -28.50 -4.41
C GLU A 102 6.34 -27.76 -3.21
N ALA A 103 7.13 -27.61 -2.14
CA ALA A 103 6.89 -26.63 -1.09
C ALA A 103 8.16 -25.80 -0.90
N ALA A 104 8.08 -24.53 -1.17
CA ALA A 104 9.23 -23.63 -1.16
C ALA A 104 8.98 -22.40 -0.29
N CYS A 105 10.05 -21.70 0.06
CA CYS A 105 9.98 -20.38 0.67
C CYS A 105 10.83 -19.43 -0.17
N PHE A 106 10.22 -18.32 -0.59
CA PHE A 106 10.86 -17.33 -1.45
C PHE A 106 10.99 -16.00 -0.70
N ASP A 107 11.90 -15.14 -1.15
CA ASP A 107 12.00 -13.78 -0.67
C ASP A 107 10.73 -12.99 -0.99
N GLY A 108 9.99 -12.60 0.06
CA GLY A 108 8.69 -11.95 -0.07
C GLY A 108 8.76 -10.61 -0.84
N THR A 109 9.86 -9.88 -0.72
CA THR A 109 10.07 -8.63 -1.45
C THR A 109 10.20 -8.90 -2.94
N ASN A 110 10.98 -9.92 -3.33
CA ASN A 110 11.12 -10.32 -4.72
C ASN A 110 9.78 -10.74 -5.31
N ILE A 111 9.01 -11.60 -4.61
CA ILE A 111 7.69 -12.03 -5.08
C ILE A 111 6.74 -10.84 -5.28
N ARG A 112 6.67 -9.92 -4.30
CA ARG A 112 5.83 -8.73 -4.40
C ARG A 112 6.17 -7.84 -5.58
N LEU A 113 7.47 -7.58 -5.80
CA LEU A 113 7.93 -6.74 -6.90
C LEU A 113 7.72 -7.41 -8.26
N SER A 114 8.00 -8.70 -8.36
CA SER A 114 7.78 -9.50 -9.56
C SER A 114 6.30 -9.59 -9.93
N ALA A 115 5.43 -9.91 -8.96
CA ALA A 115 3.98 -9.98 -9.17
C ALA A 115 3.41 -8.63 -9.65
N LYS A 116 3.84 -7.51 -9.04
CA LYS A 116 3.46 -6.17 -9.48
C LYS A 116 3.92 -5.87 -10.90
N LYS A 117 5.16 -6.23 -11.24
CA LYS A 117 5.78 -5.95 -12.53
C LYS A 117 5.08 -6.67 -13.69
N ILE A 118 4.78 -7.95 -13.50
CA ILE A 118 4.09 -8.75 -14.51
C ILE A 118 2.55 -8.59 -14.48
N GLY A 119 2.03 -7.79 -13.53
CA GLY A 119 0.60 -7.53 -13.38
C GLY A 119 -0.21 -8.76 -12.96
N LEU A 120 0.40 -9.69 -12.20
CA LEU A 120 -0.25 -10.94 -11.78
C LEU A 120 -0.17 -11.12 -10.27
N ARG A 121 -1.31 -11.03 -9.60
CA ARG A 121 -1.46 -11.33 -8.18
C ARG A 121 -2.28 -12.59 -7.99
N THR A 122 -1.78 -13.53 -7.20
CA THR A 122 -2.44 -14.80 -6.86
C THR A 122 -2.50 -14.98 -5.35
N ASP A 123 -3.29 -15.94 -4.87
CA ASP A 123 -3.34 -16.27 -3.44
C ASP A 123 -1.96 -16.71 -2.92
N ALA A 124 -1.23 -17.50 -3.71
CA ALA A 124 0.13 -17.90 -3.40
C ALA A 124 1.06 -16.69 -3.26
N SER A 125 1.08 -15.78 -4.26
CA SER A 125 1.91 -14.58 -4.20
C SER A 125 1.55 -13.68 -3.01
N GLY A 126 0.27 -13.59 -2.66
CA GLY A 126 -0.21 -12.86 -1.49
C GLY A 126 0.27 -13.43 -0.15
N LYS A 127 0.47 -14.75 -0.06
CA LYS A 127 1.05 -15.41 1.12
C LYS A 127 2.58 -15.24 1.14
N PHE A 128 3.27 -15.49 0.03
CA PHE A 128 4.72 -15.35 -0.07
C PHE A 128 5.22 -13.92 0.17
N GLU A 129 4.51 -12.90 -0.34
CA GLU A 129 4.90 -11.49 -0.17
C GLU A 129 4.95 -11.05 1.31
N LYS A 130 4.17 -11.71 2.17
CA LYS A 130 4.14 -11.45 3.62
C LYS A 130 5.25 -12.17 4.39
N GLY A 131 5.98 -13.06 3.73
CA GLY A 131 6.97 -13.92 4.33
C GLY A 131 6.35 -15.22 4.86
N LEU A 132 7.00 -16.33 4.59
CA LEU A 132 6.63 -17.65 5.09
C LEU A 132 7.77 -18.22 5.93
N ASP A 133 7.43 -19.21 6.78
CA ASP A 133 8.42 -19.95 7.53
C ASP A 133 9.02 -21.07 6.67
N PRO A 134 10.31 -21.02 6.31
CA PRO A 134 10.94 -22.08 5.54
C PRO A 134 10.95 -23.41 6.28
N ASN A 135 10.85 -23.42 7.62
CA ASN A 135 10.78 -24.66 8.41
C ASN A 135 9.42 -25.35 8.30
N ASN A 136 8.38 -24.67 7.81
CA ASN A 136 7.04 -25.23 7.63
C ASN A 136 6.90 -26.07 6.34
N ALA A 137 7.78 -25.89 5.35
CA ALA A 137 7.69 -26.55 4.05
C ALA A 137 7.64 -28.09 4.17
N GLN A 138 8.45 -28.68 5.05
CA GLN A 138 8.47 -30.11 5.29
C GLN A 138 7.15 -30.63 5.88
N ALA A 139 6.59 -29.93 6.86
CA ALA A 139 5.33 -30.31 7.49
C ALA A 139 4.18 -30.26 6.47
N ALA A 140 4.17 -29.26 5.62
CA ALA A 140 3.17 -29.10 4.56
C ALA A 140 3.26 -30.23 3.51
N ILE A 141 4.46 -30.62 3.06
CA ILE A 141 4.64 -31.76 2.15
C ILE A 141 4.17 -33.06 2.79
N ASN A 142 4.55 -33.32 4.05
CA ASN A 142 4.12 -34.51 4.76
C ASN A 142 2.59 -34.58 4.87
N ARG A 143 1.94 -33.42 5.12
CA ARG A 143 0.48 -33.35 5.17
C ARG A 143 -0.16 -33.59 3.80
N ALA A 144 0.41 -33.07 2.73
CA ALA A 144 -0.07 -33.33 1.37
C ALA A 144 0.05 -34.83 1.02
N CYS A 145 1.18 -35.45 1.33
CA CYS A 145 1.40 -36.88 1.14
C CYS A 145 0.38 -37.71 1.95
N GLN A 146 0.16 -37.38 3.21
CA GLN A 146 -0.86 -38.05 4.04
C GLN A 146 -2.25 -37.97 3.39
N LEU A 147 -2.63 -36.79 2.86
CA LEU A 147 -3.92 -36.61 2.20
C LEU A 147 -4.04 -37.40 0.88
N ILE A 148 -2.96 -37.57 0.13
CA ILE A 148 -2.91 -38.44 -1.04
C ILE A 148 -3.30 -39.87 -0.67
N GLU A 149 -2.72 -40.41 0.39
CA GLU A 149 -2.99 -41.78 0.87
C GLU A 149 -4.40 -41.89 1.47
N GLU A 150 -4.79 -40.97 2.38
CA GLU A 150 -6.12 -40.97 3.02
C GLU A 150 -7.28 -40.92 2.02
N LEU A 151 -7.11 -40.18 0.92
CA LEU A 151 -8.12 -40.04 -0.12
C LEU A 151 -8.04 -41.09 -1.21
N GLY A 152 -7.05 -42.01 -1.14
CA GLY A 152 -6.82 -43.00 -2.18
C GLY A 152 -6.48 -42.39 -3.56
N ALA A 153 -5.86 -41.21 -3.55
CA ALA A 153 -5.50 -40.47 -4.76
C ALA A 153 -4.21 -40.95 -5.41
N GLY A 154 -3.40 -41.72 -4.68
CA GLY A 154 -2.15 -42.29 -5.14
C GLY A 154 -1.37 -42.96 -4.00
N GLU A 155 -0.18 -43.44 -4.32
CA GLU A 155 0.78 -44.01 -3.37
C GLU A 155 2.00 -43.08 -3.26
N VAL A 156 2.48 -42.83 -2.05
CA VAL A 156 3.64 -42.00 -1.81
C VAL A 156 4.91 -42.81 -2.07
N VAL A 157 5.71 -42.42 -3.06
CA VAL A 157 7.00 -42.98 -3.36
C VAL A 157 8.06 -42.36 -2.46
N GLY A 158 8.94 -43.18 -1.89
CA GLY A 158 10.00 -42.69 -1.01
C GLY A 158 11.03 -41.82 -1.73
N GLY A 159 11.55 -40.86 -0.99
CA GLY A 159 12.57 -39.92 -1.44
C GLY A 159 12.08 -38.49 -1.45
N MET A 160 12.91 -37.60 -0.89
CA MET A 160 12.66 -36.18 -0.85
C MET A 160 13.98 -35.43 -1.10
N ALA A 161 13.96 -34.39 -1.92
CA ALA A 161 15.08 -33.48 -2.06
C ALA A 161 14.76 -32.20 -1.26
N ASP A 162 15.56 -31.94 -0.22
CA ASP A 162 15.48 -30.71 0.56
C ASP A 162 16.74 -29.87 0.36
N VAL A 163 16.59 -28.68 -0.20
CA VAL A 163 17.69 -27.73 -0.41
C VAL A 163 17.45 -26.51 0.46
N TYR A 164 17.99 -26.53 1.67
CA TYR A 164 17.85 -25.48 2.66
C TYR A 164 19.24 -24.91 3.03
N SER A 165 19.76 -24.04 2.16
CA SER A 165 21.15 -23.55 2.22
C SER A 165 21.45 -22.65 3.43
N LYS A 166 20.45 -21.90 3.92
CA LYS A 166 20.60 -21.01 5.07
C LYS A 166 19.42 -21.21 6.01
N ARG A 167 19.61 -22.07 7.01
CA ARG A 167 18.59 -22.35 8.02
C ARG A 167 18.21 -21.08 8.78
N LYS A 168 16.90 -20.89 8.95
CA LYS A 168 16.34 -19.82 9.77
C LYS A 168 16.26 -20.33 11.20
N GLU A 169 16.92 -19.61 12.09
CA GLU A 169 16.88 -19.88 13.52
C GLU A 169 15.84 -19.02 14.21
N PRO A 170 15.28 -19.46 15.35
CA PRO A 170 14.42 -18.63 16.19
C PRO A 170 15.11 -17.34 16.59
N VAL A 171 14.35 -16.26 16.59
CA VAL A 171 14.86 -14.94 17.03
C VAL A 171 14.87 -14.89 18.56
N ARG A 172 15.94 -14.40 19.14
CA ARG A 172 16.08 -14.19 20.57
C ARG A 172 16.03 -12.70 20.90
N VAL A 173 15.14 -12.31 21.80
CA VAL A 173 14.92 -10.92 22.21
C VAL A 173 15.07 -10.84 23.73
N LYS A 174 15.90 -9.93 24.22
CA LYS A 174 16.08 -9.72 25.65
C LYS A 174 14.75 -9.39 26.35
N PHE A 175 14.45 -10.08 27.44
CA PHE A 175 13.25 -9.83 28.22
C PHE A 175 13.49 -8.70 29.23
N GLU A 176 12.81 -7.57 29.03
CA GLU A 176 12.99 -6.34 29.83
C GLU A 176 11.63 -5.87 30.42
N PRO A 177 11.10 -6.52 31.47
CA PRO A 177 9.76 -6.22 32.01
C PRO A 177 9.54 -4.76 32.41
N GLU A 178 10.53 -4.11 33.01
CA GLU A 178 10.46 -2.71 33.41
C GLU A 178 10.31 -1.80 32.20
N ARG A 179 11.02 -2.10 31.11
CA ARG A 179 10.95 -1.35 29.86
C ARG A 179 9.61 -1.56 29.15
N ILE A 180 9.08 -2.79 29.21
CA ILE A 180 7.75 -3.11 28.67
C ILE A 180 6.68 -2.31 29.43
N ASN A 181 6.71 -2.35 30.77
CA ASN A 181 5.79 -1.58 31.60
C ASN A 181 5.91 -0.06 31.35
N ALA A 182 7.12 0.45 31.22
CA ALA A 182 7.35 1.87 30.92
C ALA A 182 6.80 2.27 29.54
N LEU A 183 6.92 1.40 28.53
CA LEU A 183 6.38 1.62 27.19
C LEU A 183 4.85 1.61 27.17
N LEU A 184 4.23 0.67 27.88
CA LEU A 184 2.79 0.49 27.91
C LEU A 184 2.07 1.39 28.94
N GLY A 185 2.80 1.93 29.91
CA GLY A 185 2.19 2.65 31.04
C GLY A 185 1.47 1.72 32.03
N THR A 186 1.94 0.48 32.14
CA THR A 186 1.37 -0.57 33.00
C THR A 186 2.28 -0.91 34.18
N ASN A 187 1.83 -1.81 35.04
CA ASN A 187 2.60 -2.34 36.17
C ASN A 187 2.37 -3.85 36.31
N LEU A 188 2.59 -4.58 35.20
CA LEU A 188 2.45 -6.03 35.14
C LEU A 188 3.67 -6.72 35.74
N SER A 189 3.49 -7.86 36.40
CA SER A 189 4.60 -8.69 36.85
C SER A 189 5.25 -9.42 35.66
N SER A 190 6.51 -9.81 35.80
CA SER A 190 7.22 -10.62 34.80
C SER A 190 6.47 -11.93 34.51
N GLU A 191 5.94 -12.55 35.55
CA GLU A 191 5.18 -13.81 35.50
C GLU A 191 3.92 -13.67 34.62
N GLN A 192 3.12 -12.59 34.82
CA GLN A 192 1.96 -12.29 33.99
C GLN A 192 2.32 -12.05 32.53
N MET A 193 3.44 -11.35 32.26
CA MET A 193 3.91 -11.12 30.89
C MET A 193 4.30 -12.43 30.22
N LEU A 194 5.02 -13.31 30.94
CA LEU A 194 5.43 -14.62 30.43
C LEU A 194 4.24 -15.54 30.12
N ASP A 195 3.19 -15.51 30.98
CA ASP A 195 1.95 -16.23 30.74
C ASP A 195 1.26 -15.75 29.46
N TYR A 196 1.22 -14.44 29.20
CA TYR A 196 0.68 -13.91 27.96
C TYR A 196 1.48 -14.35 26.74
N LEU A 197 2.81 -14.27 26.82
CA LEU A 197 3.71 -14.64 25.74
C LEU A 197 3.66 -16.14 25.40
N ALA A 198 3.48 -16.99 26.41
CA ALA A 198 3.33 -18.43 26.23
C ALA A 198 2.09 -18.80 25.36
N ASN A 199 1.00 -18.01 25.42
CA ASN A 199 -0.19 -18.25 24.61
C ASN A 199 0.05 -18.07 23.09
N VAL A 200 1.15 -17.45 22.69
CA VAL A 200 1.55 -17.23 21.29
C VAL A 200 2.89 -17.91 20.97
N GLU A 201 3.20 -18.95 21.69
CA GLU A 201 4.38 -19.80 21.49
C GLU A 201 5.73 -19.06 21.62
N LEU A 202 5.75 -17.91 22.33
CA LEU A 202 6.96 -17.22 22.66
C LEU A 202 7.54 -17.84 23.94
N ALA A 203 8.60 -18.64 23.78
CA ALA A 203 9.24 -19.31 24.89
C ALA A 203 10.19 -18.37 25.67
N TYR A 204 10.36 -18.62 26.96
CA TYR A 204 11.33 -17.91 27.78
C TYR A 204 12.52 -18.80 28.13
N ASP A 205 13.70 -18.29 27.90
CA ASP A 205 14.97 -18.91 28.30
C ASP A 205 15.48 -18.20 29.55
N GLU A 206 15.39 -18.88 30.69
CA GLU A 206 15.77 -18.32 31.99
C GLU A 206 17.28 -18.09 32.10
N GLU A 207 18.11 -18.92 31.45
CA GLU A 207 19.59 -18.80 31.55
C GLU A 207 20.08 -17.53 30.84
N SER A 208 19.55 -17.24 29.66
CA SER A 208 19.94 -16.05 28.89
C SER A 208 19.08 -14.83 29.15
N ASN A 209 17.97 -14.99 29.88
CA ASN A 209 16.93 -13.96 30.08
C ASN A 209 16.40 -13.41 28.74
N GLU A 210 16.05 -14.31 27.82
CA GLU A 210 15.57 -13.95 26.49
C GLU A 210 14.23 -14.62 26.18
N ILE A 211 13.41 -13.91 25.39
CA ILE A 211 12.25 -14.47 24.72
C ILE A 211 12.69 -15.07 23.40
N ILE A 212 12.30 -16.29 23.15
CA ILE A 212 12.58 -17.03 21.91
C ILE A 212 11.33 -16.99 21.04
N ALA A 213 11.39 -16.25 19.95
CA ALA A 213 10.32 -16.18 18.95
C ALA A 213 10.50 -17.32 17.91
N PRO A 214 9.48 -18.16 17.70
CA PRO A 214 9.55 -19.21 16.71
C PRO A 214 9.71 -18.63 15.30
N THR A 215 10.23 -19.44 14.38
CA THR A 215 10.61 -18.99 13.03
C THR A 215 9.45 -18.50 12.18
N PHE A 216 8.22 -18.89 12.49
CA PHE A 216 7.02 -18.36 11.82
C PHE A 216 6.61 -16.95 12.26
N ARG A 217 7.16 -16.43 13.39
CA ARG A 217 6.94 -15.06 13.85
C ARG A 217 7.99 -14.16 13.21
N HIS A 218 7.64 -13.59 12.06
CA HIS A 218 8.52 -12.69 11.31
C HIS A 218 8.53 -11.25 11.84
N ASP A 219 7.61 -10.93 12.71
CA ASP A 219 7.31 -9.63 13.27
C ASP A 219 8.04 -9.35 14.58
N ILE A 220 8.55 -10.40 15.25
CA ILE A 220 9.18 -10.27 16.57
C ILE A 220 10.70 -10.28 16.47
N PHE A 221 11.32 -9.13 16.73
CA PHE A 221 12.79 -8.98 16.72
C PHE A 221 13.33 -7.95 17.73
N ARG A 222 12.48 -7.29 18.52
CA ARG A 222 12.87 -6.27 19.52
C ARG A 222 11.88 -6.21 20.67
N THR A 223 12.27 -5.56 21.78
CA THR A 223 11.46 -5.41 23.01
C THR A 223 10.09 -4.76 22.72
N ALA A 224 9.99 -3.84 21.75
CA ALA A 224 8.71 -3.22 21.42
C ALA A 224 7.68 -4.23 20.85
N ASP A 225 8.15 -5.22 20.09
CA ASP A 225 7.29 -6.25 19.54
C ASP A 225 6.80 -7.22 20.64
N ILE A 226 7.66 -7.51 21.63
CA ILE A 226 7.24 -8.23 22.84
C ILE A 226 6.20 -7.43 23.63
N ALA A 227 6.40 -6.12 23.78
CA ALA A 227 5.44 -5.24 24.45
C ALA A 227 4.08 -5.22 23.75
N GLU A 228 4.04 -5.27 22.42
CA GLU A 228 2.81 -5.36 21.64
C GLU A 228 2.03 -6.63 21.99
N GLU A 229 2.67 -7.79 22.04
CA GLU A 229 2.04 -9.05 22.43
C GLU A 229 1.49 -8.98 23.87
N VAL A 230 2.28 -8.46 24.80
CA VAL A 230 1.82 -8.25 26.18
C VAL A 230 0.59 -7.34 26.22
N ALA A 231 0.62 -6.21 25.50
CA ALA A 231 -0.50 -5.26 25.46
C ALA A 231 -1.76 -5.88 24.87
N ARG A 232 -1.62 -6.69 23.82
CA ARG A 232 -2.74 -7.36 23.15
C ARG A 232 -3.45 -8.36 24.07
N PHE A 233 -2.70 -9.14 24.84
CA PHE A 233 -3.30 -10.08 25.79
C PHE A 233 -3.78 -9.41 27.08
N TYR A 234 -3.09 -8.37 27.54
CA TYR A 234 -3.58 -7.56 28.67
C TYR A 234 -4.89 -6.85 28.32
N GLY A 235 -5.07 -6.48 27.08
CA GLY A 235 -6.20 -5.74 26.53
C GLY A 235 -5.95 -4.24 26.51
N TYR A 236 -6.03 -3.65 25.32
CA TYR A 236 -5.78 -2.21 25.13
C TYR A 236 -6.70 -1.33 25.96
N ASP A 237 -7.94 -1.76 26.21
CA ASP A 237 -8.91 -1.03 27.04
C ASP A 237 -8.51 -0.95 28.52
N ASN A 238 -7.62 -1.83 28.96
CA ASN A 238 -7.09 -1.83 30.34
C ASN A 238 -5.86 -0.91 30.48
N ILE A 239 -5.31 -0.41 29.38
CA ILE A 239 -4.16 0.51 29.41
C ILE A 239 -4.66 1.93 29.71
N PRO A 240 -4.20 2.58 30.81
CA PRO A 240 -4.69 3.89 31.19
C PRO A 240 -4.25 4.97 30.18
N THR A 241 -5.14 5.89 29.88
CA THR A 241 -4.82 7.07 29.11
C THR A 241 -3.98 8.02 29.97
N THR A 242 -2.79 8.37 29.48
CA THR A 242 -1.88 9.30 30.17
C THR A 242 -1.62 10.54 29.31
N LEU A 243 -1.35 11.67 29.96
CA LEU A 243 -0.89 12.86 29.26
C LEU A 243 0.59 12.73 28.85
N PRO A 244 0.97 13.21 27.65
CA PRO A 244 2.36 13.26 27.26
C PRO A 244 3.18 14.09 28.26
N LYS A 245 4.37 13.62 28.62
CA LYS A 245 5.33 14.35 29.44
C LYS A 245 6.50 14.78 28.56
N GLY A 246 6.85 16.05 28.63
CA GLY A 246 7.98 16.60 27.89
C GLY A 246 8.31 18.00 28.39
N GLU A 247 9.48 18.49 28.04
CA GLU A 247 9.83 19.89 28.27
C GLU A 247 8.95 20.80 27.41
N ALA A 248 8.40 21.83 28.02
CA ALA A 248 7.66 22.83 27.29
C ALA A 248 8.62 23.65 26.44
N THR A 249 8.44 23.63 25.14
CA THR A 249 9.18 24.46 24.20
C THR A 249 8.34 25.61 23.68
N THR A 250 8.96 26.75 23.43
CA THR A 250 8.25 27.88 22.83
C THR A 250 8.05 27.61 21.33
N GLY A 251 6.87 27.14 20.96
CA GLY A 251 6.48 27.02 19.56
C GLY A 251 6.26 28.38 18.91
N LYS A 252 6.68 28.51 17.67
CA LYS A 252 6.36 29.71 16.84
C LYS A 252 5.84 29.27 15.49
N LEU A 253 4.77 29.92 15.02
CA LEU A 253 4.34 29.78 13.65
C LEU A 253 5.38 30.40 12.70
N GLN A 254 5.69 29.72 11.62
CA GLN A 254 6.49 30.29 10.54
C GLN A 254 5.75 31.47 9.90
N PHE A 255 6.49 32.35 9.23
CA PHE A 255 5.91 33.58 8.67
C PHE A 255 4.73 33.28 7.71
N HIS A 256 4.89 32.31 6.79
CA HIS A 256 3.84 31.96 5.85
C HIS A 256 2.57 31.45 6.54
N HIS A 257 2.68 30.64 7.59
CA HIS A 257 1.50 30.19 8.35
C HIS A 257 0.78 31.34 9.07
N ARG A 258 1.52 32.36 9.49
CA ARG A 258 0.87 33.60 10.04
C ARG A 258 0.08 34.32 8.98
N VAL A 259 0.64 34.45 7.76
CA VAL A 259 -0.07 35.09 6.62
C VAL A 259 -1.31 34.29 6.22
N GLU A 260 -1.20 32.97 6.17
CA GLU A 260 -2.34 32.07 5.91
C GLU A 260 -3.44 32.22 6.96
N ASN A 261 -3.09 32.31 8.25
CA ASN A 261 -4.06 32.52 9.31
C ASN A 261 -4.74 33.91 9.16
N VAL A 262 -3.98 34.97 8.87
CA VAL A 262 -4.55 36.29 8.58
C VAL A 262 -5.53 36.23 7.40
N ALA A 263 -5.20 35.52 6.33
CA ALA A 263 -6.10 35.36 5.19
C ALA A 263 -7.41 34.65 5.56
N LYS A 264 -7.31 33.55 6.38
CA LYS A 264 -8.48 32.84 6.88
C LYS A 264 -9.35 33.73 7.77
N ASP A 265 -8.75 34.37 8.77
CA ASP A 265 -9.45 35.21 9.75
C ASP A 265 -10.21 36.33 9.02
N ILE A 266 -9.61 36.98 8.02
CA ILE A 266 -10.25 38.06 7.27
C ILE A 266 -11.38 37.52 6.40
N ALA A 267 -11.18 36.42 5.68
CA ALA A 267 -12.22 35.83 4.87
C ALA A 267 -13.44 35.44 5.72
N GLU A 268 -13.22 34.81 6.87
CA GLU A 268 -14.28 34.39 7.79
C GLU A 268 -14.97 35.62 8.41
N PHE A 269 -14.22 36.64 8.81
CA PHE A 269 -14.76 37.86 9.32
C PHE A 269 -15.64 38.61 8.29
N CYS A 270 -15.28 38.53 7.00
CA CYS A 270 -16.06 39.06 5.89
C CYS A 270 -17.24 38.14 5.46
N GLY A 271 -17.49 37.05 6.19
CA GLY A 271 -18.62 36.18 5.96
C GLY A 271 -18.40 35.10 4.92
N PHE A 272 -17.15 34.75 4.60
CA PHE A 272 -16.80 33.63 3.72
C PHE A 272 -16.64 32.36 4.51
N SER A 273 -17.04 31.24 3.91
CA SER A 273 -16.79 29.87 4.43
C SER A 273 -15.63 29.23 3.70
N GLN A 274 -14.81 28.46 4.41
CA GLN A 274 -13.70 27.74 3.80
C GLN A 274 -14.19 26.59 2.94
N GLY A 275 -13.72 26.54 1.71
CA GLY A 275 -13.82 25.38 0.83
C GLY A 275 -12.48 24.67 0.70
N MET A 276 -12.52 23.35 0.51
CA MET A 276 -11.35 22.54 0.18
C MET A 276 -11.66 21.69 -1.05
N ASN A 277 -10.99 21.97 -2.14
CA ASN A 277 -11.16 21.25 -3.40
C ASN A 277 -9.98 20.31 -3.67
N TYR A 278 -10.18 19.31 -4.52
CA TYR A 278 -9.11 18.42 -4.94
C TYR A 278 -8.00 19.16 -5.68
N SER A 279 -6.76 18.70 -5.45
CA SER A 279 -5.59 19.17 -6.21
C SER A 279 -5.48 18.49 -7.59
N PHE A 280 -6.30 17.47 -7.85
CA PHE A 280 -6.35 16.75 -9.10
C PHE A 280 -7.51 17.20 -9.95
N GLU A 281 -7.26 17.38 -11.24
CA GLU A 281 -8.24 17.92 -12.18
C GLU A 281 -8.19 17.19 -13.53
N SER A 282 -9.21 17.43 -14.36
CA SER A 282 -9.24 17.01 -15.75
C SER A 282 -8.48 18.02 -16.63
N PRO A 283 -7.74 17.58 -17.66
CA PRO A 283 -7.17 18.49 -18.66
C PRO A 283 -8.21 19.41 -19.33
N LYS A 284 -9.47 19.02 -19.35
CA LYS A 284 -10.60 19.82 -19.88
C LYS A 284 -10.83 21.12 -19.10
N VAL A 285 -10.24 21.26 -17.92
CA VAL A 285 -10.38 22.47 -17.06
C VAL A 285 -9.91 23.72 -17.79
N PHE A 286 -8.87 23.63 -18.58
CA PHE A 286 -8.29 24.79 -19.27
C PHE A 286 -9.25 25.38 -20.30
N ASP A 287 -10.00 24.53 -21.01
CA ASP A 287 -11.01 24.98 -21.97
C ASP A 287 -12.24 25.56 -21.26
N LYS A 288 -12.66 24.94 -20.13
CA LYS A 288 -13.75 25.47 -19.30
C LYS A 288 -13.44 26.86 -18.75
N LEU A 289 -12.20 27.13 -18.38
CA LEU A 289 -11.74 28.41 -17.85
C LEU A 289 -11.32 29.38 -18.96
N LEU A 290 -11.48 28.98 -20.24
CA LEU A 290 -11.06 29.81 -21.40
C LEU A 290 -9.58 30.23 -21.33
N ILE A 291 -8.73 29.39 -20.76
CA ILE A 291 -7.29 29.67 -20.67
C ILE A 291 -6.69 29.60 -22.08
N PRO A 292 -5.96 30.61 -22.54
CA PRO A 292 -5.33 30.60 -23.88
C PRO A 292 -4.45 29.38 -24.13
N GLU A 293 -4.36 28.93 -25.38
CA GLU A 293 -3.62 27.72 -25.73
C GLU A 293 -2.11 27.81 -25.43
N ASP A 294 -1.55 29.00 -25.54
CA ASP A 294 -0.13 29.33 -25.27
C ASP A 294 0.16 29.61 -23.79
N SER A 295 -0.84 29.55 -22.92
CA SER A 295 -0.68 29.83 -21.49
C SER A 295 0.18 28.79 -20.78
N VAL A 296 1.11 29.26 -19.96
CA VAL A 296 1.91 28.40 -19.08
C VAL A 296 1.07 27.57 -18.11
N LEU A 297 -0.14 28.01 -17.80
CA LEU A 297 -1.06 27.27 -16.93
C LEU A 297 -1.52 25.94 -17.55
N ARG A 298 -1.43 25.78 -18.88
CA ARG A 298 -1.73 24.51 -19.56
C ARG A 298 -0.62 23.48 -19.42
N GLN A 299 0.56 23.88 -18.93
CA GLN A 299 1.66 22.97 -18.64
C GLN A 299 1.43 22.29 -17.29
N ALA A 300 0.52 21.30 -17.26
CA ALA A 300 0.16 20.60 -16.04
C ALA A 300 0.94 19.27 -15.90
N ILE A 301 1.23 18.92 -14.66
CA ILE A 301 1.85 17.64 -14.30
C ILE A 301 0.82 16.55 -14.46
N ARG A 302 1.14 15.51 -15.24
CA ARG A 302 0.30 14.31 -15.37
C ARG A 302 0.60 13.32 -14.25
N ILE A 303 -0.46 12.74 -13.69
CA ILE A 303 -0.39 11.70 -12.66
C ILE A 303 -0.16 10.37 -13.37
N SER A 304 0.80 9.56 -12.88
CA SER A 304 1.16 8.28 -13.49
C SER A 304 0.08 7.20 -13.35
N ASN A 305 -0.71 7.25 -12.28
CA ASN A 305 -1.78 6.30 -11.96
C ASN A 305 -3.06 7.03 -11.54
N PRO A 306 -3.70 7.79 -12.45
CA PRO A 306 -4.85 8.62 -12.09
C PRO A 306 -6.09 7.76 -11.77
N LEU A 307 -6.99 8.32 -10.97
CA LEU A 307 -8.31 7.73 -10.69
C LEU A 307 -9.31 7.89 -11.85
N GLY A 308 -8.82 8.14 -13.05
CA GLY A 308 -9.58 8.41 -14.26
C GLY A 308 -9.19 9.75 -14.89
N ASP A 309 -9.71 10.03 -16.08
CA ASP A 309 -9.35 11.23 -16.85
C ASP A 309 -9.69 12.54 -16.10
N ASP A 310 -10.75 12.52 -15.28
CA ASP A 310 -11.20 13.69 -14.53
C ASP A 310 -10.26 14.08 -13.37
N PHE A 311 -9.28 13.21 -13.03
CA PHE A 311 -8.29 13.42 -11.96
C PHE A 311 -6.87 13.09 -12.45
N SER A 312 -6.57 13.44 -13.71
CA SER A 312 -5.34 13.00 -14.37
C SER A 312 -4.20 14.01 -14.37
N ILE A 313 -4.44 15.24 -13.93
CA ILE A 313 -3.43 16.30 -13.83
C ILE A 313 -3.46 16.98 -12.45
N MET A 314 -2.32 17.56 -12.06
CA MET A 314 -2.25 18.47 -10.92
C MET A 314 -2.74 19.87 -11.34
N ARG A 315 -3.53 20.54 -10.48
CA ARG A 315 -4.04 21.87 -10.75
C ARG A 315 -2.91 22.90 -10.84
N THR A 316 -3.01 23.78 -11.83
CA THR A 316 -2.12 24.94 -12.00
C THR A 316 -2.80 26.25 -11.55
N THR A 317 -4.07 26.20 -11.20
CA THR A 317 -4.86 27.28 -10.60
C THR A 317 -5.96 26.68 -9.73
N SER A 318 -6.40 27.37 -8.70
CA SER A 318 -7.52 26.94 -7.84
C SER A 318 -8.90 27.40 -8.35
N LEU A 319 -8.95 28.15 -9.46
CA LEU A 319 -10.19 28.74 -9.97
C LEU A 319 -11.26 27.71 -10.34
N ASN A 320 -10.88 26.59 -10.97
CA ASN A 320 -11.86 25.56 -11.34
C ASN A 320 -12.54 24.94 -10.12
N GLY A 321 -11.78 24.63 -9.07
CA GLY A 321 -12.34 24.12 -7.81
C GLY A 321 -13.34 25.11 -7.20
N MET A 322 -12.96 26.38 -7.12
CA MET A 322 -13.83 27.45 -6.60
C MET A 322 -15.11 27.60 -7.43
N LEU A 323 -15.00 27.71 -8.76
CA LEU A 323 -16.15 27.85 -9.64
C LEU A 323 -17.06 26.61 -9.62
N SER A 324 -16.48 25.43 -9.51
CA SER A 324 -17.25 24.18 -9.39
C SER A 324 -18.02 24.13 -8.08
N SER A 325 -17.43 24.55 -6.97
CA SER A 325 -18.09 24.64 -5.67
C SER A 325 -19.21 25.67 -5.66
N LEU A 326 -18.99 26.83 -6.26
CA LEU A 326 -20.05 27.85 -6.43
C LEU A 326 -21.19 27.34 -7.32
N GLY A 327 -20.85 26.70 -8.46
CA GLY A 327 -21.84 26.11 -9.37
C GLY A 327 -22.65 24.99 -8.72
N TYR A 328 -22.00 24.16 -7.89
CA TYR A 328 -22.71 23.14 -7.11
C TYR A 328 -23.74 23.76 -6.16
N ASN A 329 -23.35 24.76 -5.38
CA ASN A 329 -24.25 25.47 -4.48
C ASN A 329 -25.39 26.18 -5.22
N TYR A 330 -25.09 26.79 -6.38
CA TYR A 330 -26.11 27.42 -7.23
C TYR A 330 -27.14 26.41 -7.71
N SER A 331 -26.69 25.23 -8.15
CA SER A 331 -27.57 24.14 -8.59
C SER A 331 -28.47 23.60 -7.46
N HIS A 332 -27.99 23.71 -6.20
CA HIS A 332 -28.77 23.36 -5.01
C HIS A 332 -29.66 24.52 -4.50
N ARG A 333 -29.79 25.59 -5.30
CA ARG A 333 -30.66 26.74 -5.01
C ARG A 333 -30.24 27.55 -3.75
N ASN A 334 -29.00 27.44 -3.32
CA ASN A 334 -28.47 28.39 -2.34
C ASN A 334 -28.43 29.77 -2.97
N LYS A 335 -29.02 30.77 -2.30
CA LYS A 335 -29.24 32.08 -2.91
C LYS A 335 -28.05 33.04 -2.75
N ASP A 336 -27.27 32.85 -1.69
CA ASP A 336 -26.16 33.71 -1.30
C ASP A 336 -25.01 32.81 -0.81
N VAL A 337 -23.87 32.84 -1.48
CA VAL A 337 -22.73 31.96 -1.19
C VAL A 337 -21.44 32.77 -1.29
N ARG A 338 -20.62 32.66 -0.27
CA ARG A 338 -19.28 33.24 -0.19
C ARG A 338 -18.29 32.14 0.25
N LEU A 339 -17.36 31.80 -0.61
CA LEU A 339 -16.37 30.76 -0.36
C LEU A 339 -14.96 31.31 -0.51
N TYR A 340 -14.07 30.82 0.33
CA TYR A 340 -12.64 31.03 0.15
C TYR A 340 -11.90 29.70 0.19
N GLU A 341 -10.75 29.64 -0.46
CA GLU A 341 -9.84 28.49 -0.44
C GLU A 341 -8.39 28.98 -0.35
N LEU A 342 -7.62 28.40 0.56
CA LEU A 342 -6.17 28.45 0.57
C LEU A 342 -5.65 27.11 0.08
N ALA A 343 -5.02 27.11 -1.08
CA ALA A 343 -4.71 25.88 -1.79
C ALA A 343 -3.41 25.95 -2.57
N ASN A 344 -2.59 24.90 -2.49
CA ASN A 344 -1.42 24.80 -3.33
C ASN A 344 -1.79 24.58 -4.80
N ILE A 345 -1.10 25.29 -5.68
CA ILE A 345 -1.03 25.05 -7.12
C ILE A 345 0.36 24.50 -7.46
N TYR A 346 0.48 23.79 -8.57
CA TYR A 346 1.67 23.03 -8.92
C TYR A 346 2.16 23.43 -10.31
N LEU A 347 3.21 24.22 -10.37
CA LEU A 347 3.77 24.73 -11.62
C LEU A 347 5.05 23.96 -11.97
N PRO A 348 5.07 23.14 -13.02
CA PRO A 348 6.28 22.43 -13.40
C PRO A 348 7.34 23.39 -13.92
N LYS A 349 8.59 23.20 -13.56
CA LYS A 349 9.73 23.94 -14.14
C LYS A 349 10.12 23.39 -15.51
N ALA A 350 9.89 22.09 -15.72
CA ALA A 350 10.06 21.41 -16.99
C ALA A 350 9.15 20.18 -17.07
N LEU A 351 8.78 19.75 -18.25
CA LEU A 351 8.06 18.50 -18.53
C LEU A 351 8.85 17.67 -19.55
N PRO A 352 9.09 16.35 -19.30
CA PRO A 352 8.74 15.61 -18.09
C PRO A 352 9.47 16.13 -16.85
N LEU A 353 8.89 15.89 -15.66
CA LEU A 353 9.49 16.35 -14.39
C LEU A 353 10.87 15.74 -14.17
N THR A 354 11.86 16.58 -13.88
CA THR A 354 13.22 16.20 -13.45
C THR A 354 13.51 16.62 -12.00
N GLU A 355 12.69 17.52 -11.48
CA GLU A 355 12.75 18.02 -10.09
C GLU A 355 11.34 18.34 -9.59
N LEU A 356 11.20 18.62 -8.29
CA LEU A 356 9.92 19.02 -7.71
C LEU A 356 9.39 20.30 -8.35
N PRO A 357 8.06 20.41 -8.56
CA PRO A 357 7.45 21.60 -9.12
C PRO A 357 7.56 22.80 -8.15
N ASP A 358 7.29 23.97 -8.68
CA ASP A 358 7.06 25.15 -7.85
C ASP A 358 5.65 25.05 -7.25
N GLU A 359 5.59 24.84 -5.92
CA GLU A 359 4.34 24.76 -5.17
C GLU A 359 4.06 26.11 -4.53
N ARG A 360 2.97 26.72 -4.96
CA ARG A 360 2.55 28.03 -4.45
C ARG A 360 1.21 27.96 -3.78
N MET A 361 1.12 28.55 -2.59
CA MET A 361 -0.16 28.78 -1.95
C MET A 361 -0.91 29.88 -2.69
N GLN A 362 -2.14 29.57 -3.12
CA GLN A 362 -3.05 30.52 -3.75
C GLN A 362 -4.24 30.75 -2.84
N PHE A 363 -4.54 32.04 -2.58
CA PHE A 363 -5.74 32.44 -1.88
C PHE A 363 -6.80 32.84 -2.91
N THR A 364 -7.92 32.11 -2.91
CA THR A 364 -9.00 32.30 -3.88
C THR A 364 -10.29 32.60 -3.15
N LEU A 365 -10.97 33.63 -3.59
CA LEU A 365 -12.28 34.07 -3.10
C LEU A 365 -13.30 33.92 -4.22
N GLY A 366 -14.51 33.48 -3.89
CA GLY A 366 -15.61 33.42 -4.84
C GLY A 366 -16.94 33.67 -4.15
N MET A 367 -17.83 34.43 -4.79
CA MET A 367 -19.15 34.74 -4.26
C MET A 367 -20.18 34.95 -5.36
N TYR A 368 -21.43 34.75 -4.99
CA TYR A 368 -22.59 35.16 -5.76
C TYR A 368 -23.77 35.49 -4.81
N GLY A 369 -24.78 36.20 -5.31
CA GLY A 369 -25.97 36.57 -4.54
C GLY A 369 -25.98 38.03 -4.14
N SER A 370 -25.98 38.34 -2.85
CA SER A 370 -26.11 39.70 -2.32
C SER A 370 -24.83 40.54 -2.44
N GLY A 371 -23.70 39.95 -2.85
CA GLY A 371 -22.44 40.66 -3.00
C GLY A 371 -22.20 41.12 -4.44
N ASP A 372 -21.52 42.27 -4.56
CA ASP A 372 -21.10 42.83 -5.82
C ASP A 372 -19.57 43.00 -5.89
N PHE A 373 -19.10 43.62 -6.95
CA PHE A 373 -17.69 43.91 -7.15
C PHE A 373 -17.08 44.72 -5.98
N PHE A 374 -17.81 45.71 -5.43
CA PHE A 374 -17.28 46.56 -4.36
C PHE A 374 -17.16 45.82 -3.04
N VAL A 375 -18.04 44.83 -2.78
CA VAL A 375 -17.92 43.94 -1.63
C VAL A 375 -16.66 43.07 -1.75
N MET A 376 -16.44 42.43 -2.91
CA MET A 376 -15.23 41.63 -3.13
C MET A 376 -13.96 42.48 -3.06
N LYS A 377 -13.97 43.66 -3.66
CA LYS A 377 -12.87 44.64 -3.61
C LYS A 377 -12.51 44.95 -2.15
N GLY A 378 -13.51 45.28 -1.33
CA GLY A 378 -13.30 45.60 0.09
C GLY A 378 -12.66 44.46 0.87
N VAL A 379 -13.04 43.20 0.60
CA VAL A 379 -12.41 42.00 1.22
C VAL A 379 -10.94 41.89 0.81
N VAL A 380 -10.63 42.09 -0.46
CA VAL A 380 -9.24 42.04 -0.96
C VAL A 380 -8.41 43.18 -0.38
N GLU A 381 -8.93 44.39 -0.30
CA GLU A 381 -8.25 45.53 0.28
C GLU A 381 -7.97 45.30 1.78
N GLU A 382 -8.94 44.79 2.54
CA GLU A 382 -8.77 44.48 3.95
C GLU A 382 -7.70 43.42 4.16
N PHE A 383 -7.68 42.37 3.33
CA PHE A 383 -6.62 41.33 3.39
C PHE A 383 -5.24 41.96 3.14
N LEU A 384 -5.08 42.75 2.09
CA LEU A 384 -3.81 43.36 1.73
C LEU A 384 -3.31 44.33 2.81
N GLU A 385 -4.21 45.11 3.41
CA GLU A 385 -3.88 46.01 4.50
C GLU A 385 -3.40 45.23 5.75
N LYS A 386 -4.13 44.22 6.16
CA LYS A 386 -3.75 43.36 7.32
C LYS A 386 -2.50 42.54 7.07
N ALA A 387 -2.22 42.15 5.83
CA ALA A 387 -0.97 41.55 5.43
C ALA A 387 0.22 42.54 5.40
N GLY A 388 -0.02 43.84 5.69
CA GLY A 388 1.01 44.87 5.74
C GLY A 388 1.34 45.48 4.38
N MET A 389 0.51 45.25 3.38
CA MET A 389 0.67 45.82 2.03
C MET A 389 -0.14 47.09 1.91
N HIS A 390 0.54 48.25 1.94
CA HIS A 390 -0.09 49.55 1.82
C HIS A 390 0.15 50.17 0.44
N LYS A 391 -0.75 51.03 -0.02
CA LYS A 391 -0.67 51.79 -1.30
C LYS A 391 -0.66 50.85 -2.53
N ILE A 392 -1.59 49.93 -2.59
CA ILE A 392 -1.73 48.96 -3.70
C ILE A 392 -2.73 49.56 -4.72
N CYS A 393 -2.38 49.44 -6.00
CA CYS A 393 -3.30 49.66 -7.11
C CYS A 393 -3.85 48.29 -7.55
N LEU A 394 -5.16 48.10 -7.52
CA LEU A 394 -5.84 46.96 -8.05
C LEU A 394 -6.10 47.14 -9.54
N LEU A 395 -5.52 46.29 -10.38
CA LEU A 395 -5.78 46.27 -11.82
C LEU A 395 -6.98 45.39 -12.12
N TYR A 396 -7.97 45.94 -12.81
CA TYR A 396 -9.14 45.22 -13.27
C TYR A 396 -8.99 44.86 -14.75
N THR A 397 -9.27 43.61 -15.12
CA THR A 397 -9.12 43.16 -16.51
C THR A 397 -10.13 43.79 -17.48
N SER A 398 -11.21 44.40 -16.99
CA SER A 398 -12.19 45.10 -17.82
C SER A 398 -11.94 46.60 -18.00
N ASP A 399 -11.20 47.26 -17.09
CA ASP A 399 -11.03 48.73 -17.13
C ASP A 399 -9.72 49.21 -17.74
N ALA A 400 -8.77 48.33 -17.98
CA ALA A 400 -7.47 48.71 -18.54
C ALA A 400 -7.55 49.17 -20.02
N ALA A 401 -8.70 49.05 -20.66
CA ALA A 401 -8.92 49.46 -22.05
C ALA A 401 -9.60 50.82 -22.20
N ASP A 402 -10.27 51.34 -21.14
CA ASP A 402 -11.06 52.55 -21.21
C ASP A 402 -10.35 53.80 -20.67
N ASP A 403 -9.19 53.66 -20.04
CA ASP A 403 -8.37 54.77 -19.53
C ASP A 403 -7.28 55.22 -20.54
N LYS A 404 -7.63 55.38 -21.82
CA LYS A 404 -6.77 56.02 -22.79
C LYS A 404 -7.43 57.27 -23.36
#